data_8afa42c67690fe75047bceab9d7a3587
#
_entry.id   8afa42c67690fe75047bceab9d7a3587
#
_cell.length_a   1.000
_cell.length_b   1.000
_cell.length_c   1.000
_cell.angle_alpha   90.00
_cell.angle_beta   90.00
_cell.angle_gamma   90.00
#
_symmetry.space_group_name_H-M   'P 1'
#
loop_
_entity.id
_entity.type
_entity.pdbx_description
1 polymer ?
#
loop_
_entity_poly.entity_id
_entity_poly.type
_entity_poly.pdbx_seq_one_letter_code
_entity_poly.pdbx_strand_id
1 'polypeptide(L)' 'MTLRDYIKDVKKDWSDKEWLQYCSIHMHNPWISEEDRLYYRDKFTDLINKQSRRN' A
#
# COMPACT_ATOMS: atom_id res chain seq x y z
N MET A 1 15.32 8.21 6.71
CA MET A 1 13.89 8.10 6.39
C MET A 1 13.62 6.77 5.72
N THR A 2 12.66 6.03 6.20
CA THR A 2 12.28 4.77 5.58
C THR A 2 11.26 4.99 4.48
N LEU A 3 11.07 4.00 3.63
CA LEU A 3 10.04 4.06 2.59
C LEU A 3 8.65 4.28 3.19
N ARG A 4 8.40 3.68 4.35
CA ARG A 4 7.11 3.83 5.04
C ARG A 4 6.87 5.26 5.49
N ASP A 5 7.90 5.92 6.02
CA ASP A 5 7.80 7.31 6.46
C ASP A 5 7.58 8.24 5.27
N TYR A 6 8.26 7.97 4.17
CA TYR A 6 8.07 8.73 2.94
C TYR A 6 6.61 8.63 2.47
N ILE A 7 6.06 7.45 2.48
CA ILE A 7 4.69 7.21 2.03
C ILE A 7 3.70 7.94 2.95
N LYS A 8 3.91 7.89 4.26
CA LYS A 8 3.04 8.57 5.21
C LYS A 8 2.98 10.06 4.97
N ASP A 9 4.14 10.68 4.72
CA ASP A 9 4.21 12.12 4.55
C ASP A 9 3.68 12.58 3.20
N VAL A 10 4.05 11.88 2.14
CA VAL A 10 3.83 12.36 0.78
C VAL A 10 2.49 11.90 0.22
N LYS A 11 2.03 10.74 0.66
CA LYS A 11 0.86 10.11 0.05
C LYS A 11 -0.32 9.96 0.98
N LYS A 12 -0.30 10.67 2.09
CA LYS A 12 -1.38 10.59 3.08
C LYS A 12 -2.73 11.05 2.55
N ASP A 13 -2.74 11.90 1.53
CA ASP A 13 -3.97 12.44 0.94
C ASP A 13 -4.54 11.59 -0.19
N TRP A 14 -3.90 10.48 -0.48
CA TRP A 14 -4.38 9.59 -1.54
C TRP A 14 -5.69 8.93 -1.14
N SER A 15 -6.57 8.78 -2.12
CA SER A 15 -7.79 7.98 -1.93
C SER A 15 -7.43 6.50 -1.83
N ASP A 16 -8.39 5.70 -1.32
CA ASP A 16 -8.21 4.26 -1.23
C ASP A 16 -7.89 3.64 -2.59
N LYS A 17 -8.53 4.15 -3.64
CA LYS A 17 -8.28 3.66 -5.00
C LYS A 17 -6.84 3.89 -5.43
N GLU A 18 -6.31 5.06 -5.14
CA GLU A 18 -4.93 5.39 -5.47
C GLU A 18 -3.95 4.51 -4.68
N TRP A 19 -4.24 4.29 -3.40
CA TRP A 19 -3.45 3.41 -2.56
C TRP A 19 -3.46 1.97 -3.06
N LEU A 20 -4.63 1.48 -3.48
CA LEU A 20 -4.74 0.14 -4.02
C LEU A 20 -3.88 -0.04 -5.26
N GLN A 21 -3.92 0.92 -6.16
CA GLN A 21 -3.13 0.87 -7.37
C GLN A 21 -1.62 0.89 -7.05
N TYR A 22 -1.22 1.78 -6.16
CA TYR A 22 0.18 1.88 -5.75
C TYR A 22 0.67 0.59 -5.11
N CYS A 23 -0.10 0.06 -4.16
CA CYS A 23 0.27 -1.18 -3.47
C CYS A 23 0.30 -2.37 -4.41
N SER A 24 -0.63 -2.45 -5.34
CA SER A 24 -0.68 -3.52 -6.33
C SER A 24 0.60 -3.57 -7.17
N ILE A 25 1.10 -2.40 -7.55
CA ILE A 25 2.33 -2.32 -8.33
C ILE A 25 3.54 -2.74 -7.48
N HIS A 26 3.64 -2.20 -6.27
CA HIS A 26 4.83 -2.40 -5.45
C HIS A 26 4.90 -3.76 -4.77
N MET A 27 3.77 -4.37 -4.46
CA MET A 27 3.80 -5.71 -3.86
C MET A 27 4.36 -6.77 -4.80
N HIS A 28 4.41 -6.49 -6.09
CA HIS A 28 4.97 -7.38 -7.10
C HIS A 28 6.33 -6.92 -7.61
N ASN A 29 6.85 -5.82 -7.08
CA ASN A 29 8.12 -5.26 -7.54
C ASN A 29 9.29 -6.06 -6.96
N PRO A 30 10.12 -6.71 -7.80
CA PRO A 30 11.27 -7.49 -7.31
C PRO A 30 12.44 -6.63 -6.86
N TRP A 31 12.40 -5.33 -7.13
CA TRP A 31 13.50 -4.41 -6.84
C TRP A 31 13.46 -3.84 -5.43
N ILE A 32 12.33 -3.98 -4.73
CA ILE A 32 12.22 -3.55 -3.34
C ILE A 32 12.47 -4.73 -2.41
N SER A 33 12.79 -4.44 -1.15
CA SER A 33 13.04 -5.49 -0.17
C SER A 33 11.77 -6.30 0.10
N GLU A 34 11.97 -7.52 0.59
CA GLU A 34 10.86 -8.38 0.96
C GLU A 34 9.99 -7.74 2.04
N GLU A 35 10.64 -7.08 2.99
CA GLU A 35 9.94 -6.40 4.07
C GLU A 35 9.00 -5.32 3.53
N ASP A 36 9.46 -4.53 2.57
CA ASP A 36 8.64 -3.50 1.96
C ASP A 36 7.51 -4.11 1.14
N ARG A 37 7.77 -5.20 0.43
CA ARG A 37 6.73 -5.89 -0.32
C ARG A 37 5.63 -6.42 0.59
N LEU A 38 6.00 -6.96 1.73
CA LEU A 38 5.03 -7.44 2.72
C LEU A 38 4.20 -6.28 3.29
N TYR A 39 4.82 -5.15 3.52
CA TYR A 39 4.12 -3.96 3.96
C TYR A 39 3.04 -3.54 2.96
N TYR A 40 3.38 -3.50 1.69
CA TYR A 40 2.41 -3.12 0.65
C TYR A 40 1.32 -4.17 0.51
N ARG A 41 1.66 -5.42 0.63
CA ARG A 41 0.69 -6.50 0.59
C ARG A 41 -0.32 -6.39 1.71
N ASP A 42 0.15 -6.12 2.92
CA ASP A 42 -0.74 -5.94 4.07
C ASP A 42 -1.66 -4.74 3.89
N LYS A 43 -1.11 -3.66 3.41
CA LYS A 43 -1.89 -2.45 3.14
C LYS A 43 -2.94 -2.72 2.07
N PHE A 44 -2.59 -3.41 1.02
CA PHE A 44 -3.50 -3.79 -0.05
C PHE A 44 -4.65 -4.65 0.49
N THR A 45 -4.31 -5.65 1.29
CA THR A 45 -5.31 -6.53 1.88
C THR A 45 -6.27 -5.77 2.79
N ASP A 46 -5.75 -4.88 3.62
CA ASP A 46 -6.58 -4.04 4.49
C ASP A 46 -7.56 -3.19 3.70
N LEU A 47 -7.10 -2.59 2.62
CA LEU A 47 -7.95 -1.73 1.80
C LEU A 47 -9.05 -2.52 1.11
N ILE A 48 -8.74 -3.72 0.63
CA ILE A 48 -9.74 -4.60 0.02
C ILE A 48 -10.78 -5.01 1.05
N ASN A 49 -10.35 -5.40 2.24
CA ASN A 49 -11.27 -5.79 3.31
C ASN A 49 -12.16 -4.62 3.74
N LYS A 50 -11.60 -3.45 3.81
CA LYS A 50 -12.35 -2.25 4.13
C LYS A 50 -13.43 -1.97 3.10
N GLN A 51 -13.13 -2.14 1.83
CA GLN A 51 -14.10 -1.94 0.76
C GLN A 51 -15.19 -3.00 0.78
N SER A 52 -14.83 -4.25 1.07
CA SER A 52 -15.80 -5.34 1.16
C SER A 52 -16.82 -5.14 2.28
N ARG A 53 -16.42 -4.45 3.34
CA ARG A 53 -17.30 -4.22 4.50
C ARG A 53 -18.31 -3.12 4.29
N ARG A 54 -18.27 -2.45 3.18
CA ARG A 54 -19.16 -1.33 2.90
C ARG A 54 -20.60 -1.74 2.64
N ASN A 55 -20.80 -2.99 2.44
CA ASN A 55 -22.16 -3.49 2.25
C ASN A 55 -22.75 -3.91 3.61
#